data_56f8e9ea60b1211985c271a1daf5887c
#
_entry.id   56f8e9ea60b1211985c271a1daf5887c
#
_cell.length_a   1.000
_cell.length_b   1.000
_cell.length_c   1.000
_cell.angle_alpha   90.00
_cell.angle_beta   90.00
_cell.angle_gamma   90.00
#
_symmetry.space_group_name_H-M   'P 1'
#
loop_
_entity.id
_entity.type
_entity.pdbx_description
1 polymer ?
#
loop_
_entity_poly.entity_id
_entity_poly.type
_entity_poly.pdbx_seq_one_letter_code
_entity_poly.pdbx_strand_id
1 'polypeptide(L)'
;MAITTFNGPVRAEKGFATVIKNTTTGAYTVRPEGTKPSLIGLTATAVSTSGTLTYTKNVITINNFTGAAAQAVTLPAANQGDVVVHAQSVDTTGGTNTLSFDCAGSDVYATGSFIESRGSSAVIFDSSAASETLVTFTPANAATNLFSIGSYLYFTCFEKGTWQIGYDFQHLGAGTTGAWVFAS
;
A
#
# COMPACT_ATOMS: atom_id res chain seq x y z
N MET A 1 11.70 -6.20 -42.94
CA MET A 1 10.60 -5.57 -42.16
C MET A 1 10.50 -4.12 -42.64
N ALA A 2 9.42 -3.72 -43.28
CA ALA A 2 9.26 -2.36 -43.78
C ALA A 2 8.92 -1.43 -42.60
N ILE A 3 9.75 -0.41 -42.40
CA ILE A 3 9.47 0.64 -41.42
C ILE A 3 8.63 1.69 -42.17
N THR A 4 7.38 1.87 -41.74
CA THR A 4 6.54 2.95 -42.30
C THR A 4 6.84 4.22 -41.51
N THR A 5 7.47 5.20 -42.16
CA THR A 5 7.74 6.51 -41.57
C THR A 5 6.63 7.48 -42.00
N PHE A 6 5.96 8.11 -41.06
CA PHE A 6 4.97 9.15 -41.31
C PHE A 6 5.65 10.52 -41.31
N ASN A 7 5.63 11.23 -42.44
CA ASN A 7 6.19 12.57 -42.59
C ASN A 7 5.10 13.65 -42.51
N GLY A 8 4.27 13.60 -41.47
CA GLY A 8 3.21 14.56 -41.26
C GLY A 8 2.45 14.32 -39.95
N PRO A 9 1.52 15.22 -39.56
CA PRO A 9 0.73 15.03 -38.38
C PRO A 9 -0.17 13.79 -38.53
N VAL A 10 -0.04 12.85 -37.59
CA VAL A 10 -0.94 11.69 -37.50
C VAL A 10 -2.18 12.10 -36.70
N ARG A 11 -3.33 12.10 -37.40
CA ARG A 11 -4.63 12.36 -36.77
C ARG A 11 -5.31 11.04 -36.51
N ALA A 12 -5.57 10.74 -35.21
CA ALA A 12 -6.34 9.59 -34.76
C ALA A 12 -7.68 10.07 -34.22
N GLU A 13 -8.77 9.80 -34.92
CA GLU A 13 -10.12 10.24 -34.55
C GLU A 13 -10.65 9.52 -33.30
N LYS A 14 -10.11 8.35 -32.98
CA LYS A 14 -10.46 7.53 -31.83
C LYS A 14 -9.34 7.42 -30.78
N GLY A 15 -8.34 8.27 -30.85
CA GLY A 15 -7.18 8.24 -29.96
C GLY A 15 -6.16 7.16 -30.34
N PHE A 16 -5.09 7.07 -29.53
CA PHE A 16 -4.05 6.08 -29.70
C PHE A 16 -4.29 4.92 -28.73
N ALA A 17 -4.24 3.69 -29.23
CA ALA A 17 -4.30 2.48 -28.40
C ALA A 17 -2.90 1.94 -28.15
N THR A 18 -2.60 1.55 -26.92
CA THR A 18 -1.38 0.82 -26.60
C THR A 18 -1.54 -0.63 -27.02
N VAL A 19 -0.64 -1.12 -27.87
CA VAL A 19 -0.60 -2.52 -28.28
C VAL A 19 0.55 -3.24 -27.58
N ILE A 20 0.30 -4.44 -27.10
CA ILE A 20 1.29 -5.34 -26.52
C ILE A 20 1.59 -6.42 -27.56
N LYS A 21 2.86 -6.58 -27.92
CA LYS A 21 3.32 -7.67 -28.77
C LYS A 21 3.68 -8.87 -27.93
N ASN A 22 3.06 -10.01 -28.17
CA ASN A 22 3.51 -11.26 -27.60
C ASN A 22 4.84 -11.65 -28.28
N THR A 23 5.91 -11.72 -27.51
CA THR A 23 7.26 -12.01 -28.04
C THR A 23 7.43 -13.44 -28.53
N THR A 24 6.60 -14.36 -28.07
CA THR A 24 6.63 -15.78 -28.48
C THR A 24 5.84 -16.03 -29.75
N THR A 25 4.65 -15.44 -29.87
CA THR A 25 3.74 -15.67 -31.01
C THR A 25 3.78 -14.57 -32.05
N GLY A 26 4.38 -13.42 -31.73
CA GLY A 26 4.36 -12.23 -32.58
C GLY A 26 3.00 -11.52 -32.65
N ALA A 27 1.98 -12.05 -32.02
CA ALA A 27 0.63 -11.48 -32.04
C ALA A 27 0.57 -10.14 -31.28
N TYR A 28 -0.27 -9.23 -31.77
CA TYR A 28 -0.53 -7.94 -31.14
C TYR A 28 -1.88 -7.99 -30.42
N THR A 29 -1.91 -7.59 -29.15
CA THR A 29 -3.15 -7.39 -28.41
C THR A 29 -3.33 -5.93 -28.09
N VAL A 30 -4.46 -5.36 -28.50
CA VAL A 30 -4.85 -3.99 -28.14
C VAL A 30 -5.31 -4.02 -26.68
N ARG A 31 -4.79 -3.11 -25.86
CA ARG A 31 -5.33 -2.94 -24.51
C ARG A 31 -6.79 -2.54 -24.60
N PRO A 32 -7.71 -3.19 -23.86
CA PRO A 32 -9.11 -2.77 -23.83
C PRO A 32 -9.22 -1.29 -23.44
N GLU A 33 -10.01 -0.53 -24.17
CA GLU A 33 -10.40 0.82 -23.77
C GLU A 33 -11.10 0.74 -22.40
N GLY A 34 -10.61 1.52 -21.45
CA GLY A 34 -11.14 1.54 -20.07
C GLY A 34 -10.11 1.26 -18.98
N THR A 35 -9.01 0.59 -19.28
CA THR A 35 -7.84 0.63 -18.40
C THR A 35 -7.10 1.94 -18.67
N LYS A 36 -7.58 3.04 -18.07
CA LYS A 36 -6.73 4.23 -17.95
C LYS A 36 -5.44 3.75 -17.31
N PRO A 37 -4.26 3.93 -17.93
CA PRO A 37 -3.04 3.74 -17.17
C PRO A 37 -3.17 4.70 -16.00
N SER A 38 -3.31 4.17 -14.79
CA SER A 38 -3.13 4.97 -13.59
C SER A 38 -1.76 5.64 -13.78
N LEU A 39 -1.65 6.90 -13.46
CA LEU A 39 -0.41 7.69 -13.65
C LEU A 39 0.78 7.03 -12.93
N ILE A 40 0.52 6.06 -12.05
CA ILE A 40 1.46 5.28 -11.26
C ILE A 40 1.32 3.76 -11.49
N GLY A 41 0.48 3.32 -12.42
CA GLY A 41 0.27 1.88 -12.67
C GLY A 41 -0.49 1.14 -11.58
N LEU A 42 -1.04 1.85 -10.59
CA LEU A 42 -1.76 1.27 -9.47
C LEU A 42 -3.25 1.18 -9.77
N THR A 43 -3.88 0.08 -9.39
CA THR A 43 -5.33 -0.08 -9.38
C THR A 43 -5.82 0.02 -7.94
N ALA A 44 -7.03 0.55 -7.73
CA ALA A 44 -7.63 0.62 -6.40
C ALA A 44 -8.58 -0.54 -6.18
N THR A 45 -8.48 -1.18 -5.01
CA THR A 45 -9.39 -2.24 -4.56
C THR A 45 -9.88 -1.90 -3.17
N ALA A 46 -11.18 -1.99 -2.93
CA ALA A 46 -11.77 -1.80 -1.62
C ALA A 46 -11.84 -3.12 -0.84
N VAL A 47 -11.48 -3.07 0.44
CA VAL A 47 -11.56 -4.21 1.36
C VAL A 47 -12.31 -3.77 2.61
N SER A 48 -13.31 -4.53 2.99
CA SER A 48 -14.20 -4.20 4.11
C SER A 48 -14.30 -5.29 5.18
N THR A 49 -13.41 -6.27 5.17
CA THR A 49 -13.51 -7.43 6.05
C THR A 49 -12.48 -7.39 7.18
N SER A 50 -12.89 -7.87 8.35
CA SER A 50 -11.99 -8.26 9.43
C SER A 50 -11.31 -9.60 9.13
N GLY A 51 -10.25 -9.92 9.85
CA GLY A 51 -9.53 -11.17 9.72
C GLY A 51 -8.26 -11.08 8.88
N THR A 52 -7.87 -12.18 8.26
CA THR A 52 -6.63 -12.25 7.47
C THR A 52 -6.87 -11.82 6.03
N LEU A 53 -6.08 -10.87 5.57
CA LEU A 53 -6.11 -10.33 4.22
C LEU A 53 -4.75 -10.54 3.56
N THR A 54 -4.74 -10.72 2.24
CA THR A 54 -3.51 -10.71 1.46
C THR A 54 -3.55 -9.53 0.50
N TYR A 55 -2.58 -8.63 0.61
CA TYR A 55 -2.49 -7.50 -0.30
C TYR A 55 -1.80 -7.89 -1.60
N THR A 56 -2.11 -7.14 -2.63
CA THR A 56 -1.55 -7.35 -3.97
C THR A 56 -0.60 -6.21 -4.30
N LYS A 57 0.53 -6.55 -4.90
CA LYS A 57 1.50 -5.56 -5.36
C LYS A 57 0.97 -4.69 -6.48
N ASN A 58 1.45 -3.46 -6.53
CA ASN A 58 1.06 -2.44 -7.50
C ASN A 58 -0.45 -2.12 -7.47
N VAL A 59 -1.05 -2.26 -6.28
CA VAL A 59 -2.46 -1.97 -6.01
C VAL A 59 -2.58 -1.05 -4.80
N ILE A 60 -3.49 -0.09 -4.88
CA ILE A 60 -3.95 0.68 -3.72
C ILE A 60 -5.12 -0.09 -3.10
N THR A 61 -4.91 -0.63 -1.90
CA THR A 61 -5.98 -1.28 -1.15
C THR A 61 -6.66 -0.26 -0.25
N ILE A 62 -7.92 0.02 -0.54
CA ILE A 62 -8.76 0.91 0.27
C ILE A 62 -9.36 0.07 1.40
N ASN A 63 -8.94 0.35 2.63
CA ASN A 63 -9.29 -0.43 3.81
C ASN A 63 -10.18 0.38 4.76
N ASN A 64 -11.08 -0.30 5.45
CA ASN A 64 -12.02 0.27 6.43
C ASN A 64 -11.76 -0.21 7.86
N PHE A 65 -10.53 -0.40 8.26
CA PHE A 65 -10.21 -0.77 9.64
C PHE A 65 -10.71 0.28 10.64
N THR A 66 -11.59 -0.15 11.55
CA THR A 66 -12.19 0.73 12.58
C THR A 66 -11.65 0.48 13.99
N GLY A 67 -10.90 -0.59 14.21
CA GLY A 67 -10.51 -1.07 15.53
C GLY A 67 -11.57 -1.95 16.20
N ALA A 68 -12.75 -2.13 15.63
CA ALA A 68 -13.81 -2.99 16.19
C ALA A 68 -13.48 -4.49 16.06
N ALA A 69 -12.67 -4.85 15.07
CA ALA A 69 -12.17 -6.22 14.88
C ALA A 69 -10.72 -6.18 14.39
N ALA A 70 -9.94 -7.19 14.74
CA ALA A 70 -8.57 -7.30 14.30
C ALA A 70 -8.47 -7.58 12.80
N GLN A 71 -7.47 -7.00 12.16
CA GLN A 71 -7.10 -7.31 10.78
C GLN A 71 -5.61 -7.65 10.72
N ALA A 72 -5.31 -8.77 10.09
CA ALA A 72 -3.94 -9.18 9.79
C ALA A 72 -3.75 -9.16 8.27
N VAL A 73 -2.83 -8.36 7.80
CA VAL A 73 -2.53 -8.22 6.36
C VAL A 73 -1.22 -8.90 6.07
N THR A 74 -1.21 -9.83 5.12
CA THR A 74 0.02 -10.40 4.56
C THR A 74 0.41 -9.61 3.33
N LEU A 75 1.63 -9.06 3.34
CA LEU A 75 2.22 -8.43 2.17
C LEU A 75 2.62 -9.50 1.15
N PRO A 76 2.60 -9.22 -0.15
CA PRO A 76 3.12 -10.16 -1.15
C PRO A 76 4.62 -10.33 -1.02
N ALA A 77 5.18 -11.37 -1.66
CA ALA A 77 6.65 -11.54 -1.71
C ALA A 77 7.32 -10.30 -2.33
N ALA A 78 8.34 -9.78 -1.64
CA ALA A 78 9.03 -8.55 -1.99
C ALA A 78 9.95 -8.74 -3.21
N ASN A 79 9.62 -8.12 -4.34
CA ASN A 79 10.52 -8.06 -5.49
C ASN A 79 10.87 -6.59 -5.76
N GLN A 80 12.08 -6.37 -6.20
CA GLN A 80 12.57 -5.01 -6.49
C GLN A 80 11.62 -4.27 -7.45
N GLY A 81 11.23 -3.07 -7.06
CA GLY A 81 10.29 -2.21 -7.80
C GLY A 81 8.82 -2.43 -7.45
N ASP A 82 8.49 -3.42 -6.62
CA ASP A 82 7.11 -3.62 -6.13
C ASP A 82 6.70 -2.51 -5.15
N VAL A 83 5.44 -2.13 -5.23
CA VAL A 83 4.80 -1.16 -4.33
C VAL A 83 3.47 -1.74 -3.86
N VAL A 84 3.20 -1.59 -2.57
CA VAL A 84 1.89 -1.90 -1.97
C VAL A 84 1.41 -0.65 -1.24
N VAL A 85 0.16 -0.29 -1.41
CA VAL A 85 -0.42 0.89 -0.75
C VAL A 85 -1.65 0.49 0.04
N HIS A 86 -1.67 0.84 1.31
CA HIS A 86 -2.85 0.81 2.16
C HIS A 86 -3.40 2.23 2.27
N ALA A 87 -4.67 2.40 1.93
CA ALA A 87 -5.39 3.66 2.06
C ALA A 87 -6.54 3.49 3.07
N GLN A 88 -6.55 4.28 4.12
CA GLN A 88 -7.58 4.22 5.14
C GLN A 88 -8.82 4.99 4.68
N SER A 89 -9.97 4.33 4.64
CA SER A 89 -11.23 4.91 4.14
C SER A 89 -12.20 5.33 5.23
N VAL A 90 -11.93 4.99 6.47
CA VAL A 90 -12.75 5.33 7.63
C VAL A 90 -11.86 5.70 8.81
N ASP A 91 -12.43 6.41 9.77
CA ASP A 91 -11.72 6.71 11.01
C ASP A 91 -11.63 5.47 11.92
N THR A 92 -10.50 5.29 12.56
CA THR A 92 -10.35 4.30 13.61
C THR A 92 -10.97 4.85 14.89
N THR A 93 -12.15 4.37 15.24
CA THR A 93 -13.01 4.95 16.30
C THR A 93 -12.85 4.27 17.66
N GLY A 94 -11.65 3.92 18.01
CA GLY A 94 -11.39 3.29 19.29
C GLY A 94 -11.72 1.80 19.31
N GLY A 95 -10.90 1.06 19.99
CA GLY A 95 -10.97 -0.39 20.10
C GLY A 95 -9.62 -0.88 20.59
N THR A 96 -9.56 -2.15 20.97
CA THR A 96 -8.33 -2.80 21.40
C THR A 96 -7.77 -3.75 20.32
N ASN A 97 -8.46 -3.85 19.20
CA ASN A 97 -8.07 -4.75 18.12
C ASN A 97 -7.02 -4.10 17.21
N THR A 98 -6.09 -4.89 16.77
CA THR A 98 -4.92 -4.44 16.01
C THR A 98 -5.13 -4.52 14.50
N LEU A 99 -4.41 -3.66 13.78
CA LEU A 99 -4.13 -3.81 12.36
C LEU A 99 -2.64 -4.15 12.23
N SER A 100 -2.35 -5.29 11.63
CA SER A 100 -0.97 -5.71 11.42
C SER A 100 -0.66 -5.96 9.95
N PHE A 101 0.60 -5.72 9.59
CA PHE A 101 1.14 -6.02 8.27
C PHE A 101 2.34 -6.95 8.44
N ASP A 102 2.23 -8.14 7.89
CA ASP A 102 3.23 -9.21 7.99
C ASP A 102 3.90 -9.43 6.64
N CYS A 103 5.20 -9.52 6.62
CA CYS A 103 5.97 -9.82 5.43
C CYS A 103 5.76 -11.29 5.01
N ALA A 104 5.75 -11.56 3.72
CA ALA A 104 5.58 -12.93 3.23
C ALA A 104 6.86 -13.76 3.41
N GLY A 105 6.71 -14.97 3.91
CA GLY A 105 7.80 -15.96 3.96
C GLY A 105 9.00 -15.50 4.80
N SER A 106 10.14 -15.29 4.15
CA SER A 106 11.37 -14.81 4.80
C SER A 106 11.68 -13.35 4.53
N ASP A 107 10.74 -12.60 3.93
CA ASP A 107 10.92 -11.19 3.69
C ASP A 107 10.89 -10.43 5.03
N VAL A 108 11.55 -9.27 5.07
CA VAL A 108 11.70 -8.46 6.28
C VAL A 108 11.45 -6.99 5.99
N TYR A 109 11.26 -6.20 7.03
CA TYR A 109 11.33 -4.75 6.94
C TYR A 109 12.78 -4.27 6.86
N ALA A 110 13.01 -3.23 6.06
CA ALA A 110 14.34 -2.62 5.95
C ALA A 110 14.76 -2.03 7.30
N THR A 111 15.93 -2.42 7.79
CA THR A 111 16.49 -1.90 9.05
C THR A 111 16.52 -0.38 9.05
N GLY A 112 15.98 0.23 10.10
CA GLY A 112 15.86 1.68 10.21
C GLY A 112 14.65 2.28 9.49
N SER A 113 13.73 1.46 8.92
CA SER A 113 12.39 1.94 8.60
C SER A 113 11.74 2.45 9.89
N PHE A 114 11.08 3.59 9.85
CA PHE A 114 10.43 4.14 11.02
C PHE A 114 8.97 4.48 10.73
N ILE A 115 8.16 4.45 11.78
CA ILE A 115 6.75 4.79 11.72
C ILE A 115 6.37 5.63 12.93
N GLU A 116 5.54 6.64 12.70
CA GLU A 116 5.12 7.57 13.74
C GLU A 116 4.00 6.97 14.60
N SER A 117 4.15 7.12 15.91
CA SER A 117 3.10 6.91 16.90
C SER A 117 2.88 8.21 17.68
N ARG A 118 1.64 8.51 18.04
CA ARG A 118 1.34 9.69 18.87
C ARG A 118 0.82 9.26 20.22
N GLY A 119 1.54 9.67 21.26
CA GLY A 119 1.05 9.68 22.64
C GLY A 119 0.33 10.98 22.97
N SER A 120 -0.24 11.07 24.18
CA SER A 120 -0.95 12.28 24.66
C SER A 120 -0.10 13.55 24.72
N SER A 121 1.22 13.41 24.79
CA SER A 121 2.16 14.51 25.02
C SER A 121 3.35 14.51 24.06
N ALA A 122 3.52 13.49 23.26
CA ALA A 122 4.70 13.35 22.38
C ALA A 122 4.39 12.54 21.13
N VAL A 123 5.11 12.88 20.07
CA VAL A 123 5.26 12.01 18.90
C VAL A 123 6.40 11.04 19.21
N ILE A 124 6.14 9.76 19.03
CA ILE A 124 7.12 8.68 19.23
C ILE A 124 7.31 8.01 17.88
N PHE A 125 8.54 7.70 17.54
CA PHE A 125 8.85 6.91 16.35
C PHE A 125 9.32 5.54 16.80
N ASP A 126 8.74 4.50 16.23
CA ASP A 126 9.31 3.17 16.30
C ASP A 126 10.11 2.89 15.03
N SER A 127 11.20 2.16 15.17
CA SER A 127 12.09 1.85 14.05
C SER A 127 12.37 0.36 13.99
N SER A 128 12.33 -0.18 12.78
CA SER A 128 12.62 -1.59 12.55
C SER A 128 14.08 -1.93 12.86
N ALA A 129 14.27 -2.99 13.62
CA ALA A 129 15.55 -3.68 13.78
C ALA A 129 15.80 -4.67 12.62
N ALA A 130 16.92 -5.32 12.63
CA ALA A 130 17.20 -6.38 11.67
C ALA A 130 16.25 -7.57 11.87
N SER A 131 15.76 -8.14 10.78
CA SER A 131 14.91 -9.34 10.75
C SER A 131 13.49 -9.19 11.29
N GLU A 132 12.99 -7.97 11.47
CA GLU A 132 11.59 -7.76 11.81
C GLU A 132 10.69 -7.97 10.58
N THR A 133 9.62 -8.74 10.79
CA THR A 133 8.69 -9.17 9.72
C THR A 133 7.30 -8.58 9.88
N LEU A 134 7.00 -8.01 11.04
CA LEU A 134 5.68 -7.55 11.42
C LEU A 134 5.70 -6.08 11.84
N VAL A 135 4.72 -5.30 11.38
CA VAL A 135 4.40 -4.00 11.94
C VAL A 135 2.95 -3.98 12.38
N THR A 136 2.67 -3.55 13.59
CA THR A 136 1.34 -3.60 14.19
C THR A 136 0.92 -2.23 14.70
N PHE A 137 -0.28 -1.82 14.31
CA PHE A 137 -0.98 -0.69 14.87
C PHE A 137 -1.95 -1.15 15.96
N THR A 138 -1.84 -0.57 17.14
CA THR A 138 -2.78 -0.76 18.23
C THR A 138 -3.47 0.56 18.53
N PRO A 139 -4.79 0.68 18.25
CA PRO A 139 -5.53 1.89 18.58
C PRO A 139 -5.50 2.19 20.06
N ALA A 140 -5.41 3.46 20.43
CA ALA A 140 -5.62 3.86 21.82
C ALA A 140 -7.10 3.77 22.17
N ASN A 141 -7.39 3.33 23.41
CA ASN A 141 -8.75 3.27 23.93
C ASN A 141 -9.31 4.68 24.08
N ALA A 142 -10.37 4.98 23.36
CA ALA A 142 -11.19 6.20 23.34
C ALA A 142 -10.82 7.27 22.28
N ALA A 143 -11.72 7.39 21.36
CA ALA A 143 -12.27 8.62 20.73
C ALA A 143 -11.35 9.59 19.98
N THR A 144 -10.10 9.31 19.73
CA THR A 144 -9.23 10.20 18.95
C THR A 144 -8.40 9.44 17.94
N ASN A 145 -8.59 9.80 16.71
CA ASN A 145 -8.18 9.03 15.54
C ASN A 145 -6.78 9.39 15.09
N LEU A 146 -5.86 8.43 15.13
CA LEU A 146 -4.55 8.55 14.54
C LEU A 146 -4.50 8.07 13.10
N PHE A 147 -5.19 7.00 12.88
CA PHE A 147 -5.26 6.39 11.58
C PHE A 147 -6.63 6.71 11.01
N SER A 148 -6.75 7.97 10.56
CA SER A 148 -8.01 8.53 10.09
C SER A 148 -8.19 8.32 8.59
N ILE A 149 -9.41 8.57 8.15
CA ILE A 149 -9.72 8.62 6.72
C ILE A 149 -8.74 9.53 5.97
N GLY A 150 -8.23 9.01 4.85
CA GLY A 150 -7.21 9.68 4.05
C GLY A 150 -5.77 9.41 4.48
N SER A 151 -5.54 8.61 5.53
CA SER A 151 -4.20 8.13 5.87
C SER A 151 -3.74 7.04 4.91
N TYR A 152 -2.43 7.01 4.66
CA TYR A 152 -1.78 6.05 3.78
C TYR A 152 -0.58 5.40 4.46
N LEU A 153 -0.37 4.13 4.12
CA LEU A 153 0.88 3.41 4.31
C LEU A 153 1.39 2.93 2.96
N TYR A 154 2.67 3.12 2.74
CA TYR A 154 3.36 2.72 1.51
C TYR A 154 4.41 1.68 1.86
N PHE A 155 4.37 0.55 1.20
CA PHE A 155 5.40 -0.48 1.29
C PHE A 155 6.09 -0.52 -0.05
N THR A 156 7.38 -0.19 -0.08
CA THR A 156 8.19 -0.16 -1.30
C THR A 156 9.34 -1.14 -1.18
N CYS A 157 9.58 -1.89 -2.23
CA CYS A 157 10.68 -2.86 -2.28
C CYS A 157 11.80 -2.31 -3.16
N PHE A 158 12.88 -1.83 -2.56
CA PHE A 158 14.09 -1.39 -3.28
C PHE A 158 15.09 -2.53 -3.46
N GLU A 159 15.03 -3.52 -2.59
CA GLU A 159 15.86 -4.72 -2.62
C GLU A 159 14.99 -5.96 -2.41
N LYS A 160 15.23 -7.00 -3.19
CA LYS A 160 14.47 -8.26 -3.08
C LYS A 160 14.47 -8.79 -1.66
N GLY A 161 13.32 -9.18 -1.15
CA GLY A 161 13.12 -9.69 0.19
C GLY A 161 12.99 -8.62 1.27
N THR A 162 12.97 -7.31 0.91
CA THR A 162 13.00 -6.24 1.89
C THR A 162 11.96 -5.17 1.57
N TRP A 163 11.04 -4.93 2.50
CA TRP A 163 10.04 -3.87 2.44
C TRP A 163 10.49 -2.65 3.24
N GLN A 164 10.46 -1.48 2.62
CA GLN A 164 10.56 -0.21 3.31
C GLN A 164 9.17 0.38 3.50
N ILE A 165 8.87 0.83 4.72
CA ILE A 165 7.60 1.49 5.02
C ILE A 165 7.75 3.01 4.89
N GLY A 166 6.72 3.65 4.32
CA GLY A 166 6.48 5.08 4.35
C GLY A 166 5.02 5.34 4.72
N TYR A 167 4.71 6.54 5.20
CA TYR A 167 3.37 6.87 5.65
C TYR A 167 3.02 8.33 5.40
N ASP A 168 1.71 8.58 5.30
CA ASP A 168 1.12 9.92 5.34
C ASP A 168 -0.14 9.80 6.21
N PHE A 169 -0.06 10.26 7.46
CA PHE A 169 -1.14 10.14 8.42
C PHE A 169 -1.95 11.42 8.53
N GLN A 170 -3.25 11.28 8.35
CA GLN A 170 -4.20 12.33 8.66
C GLN A 170 -4.56 12.24 10.14
N HIS A 171 -4.40 13.35 10.85
CA HIS A 171 -4.66 13.43 12.28
C HIS A 171 -5.85 14.33 12.55
N LEU A 172 -6.90 13.78 13.14
CA LEU A 172 -8.07 14.53 13.57
C LEU A 172 -8.02 14.71 15.08
N GLY A 173 -7.47 15.85 15.54
CA GLY A 173 -7.55 16.27 16.95
C GLY A 173 -6.30 16.01 17.78
N ALA A 174 -6.33 16.51 19.02
CA ALA A 174 -5.24 16.40 20.00
C ALA A 174 -5.57 15.28 21.00
N GLY A 175 -5.24 14.05 20.70
CA GLY A 175 -5.49 12.91 21.59
C GLY A 175 -4.42 11.83 21.48
N THR A 176 -4.46 10.90 22.41
CA THR A 176 -3.70 9.64 22.35
C THR A 176 -4.29 8.78 21.26
N THR A 177 -3.49 8.32 20.40
CA THR A 177 -3.92 7.92 19.09
C THR A 177 -3.64 6.46 18.77
N GLY A 178 -2.79 5.80 19.52
CA GLY A 178 -2.38 4.44 19.28
C GLY A 178 -0.88 4.33 19.03
N ALA A 179 -0.40 3.12 18.98
CA ALA A 179 1.01 2.82 18.82
C ALA A 179 1.24 1.93 17.61
N TRP A 180 2.27 2.23 16.85
CA TRP A 180 2.87 1.35 15.87
C TRP A 180 4.10 0.69 16.49
N VAL A 181 4.26 -0.60 16.28
CA VAL A 181 5.40 -1.37 16.80
C VAL A 181 5.86 -2.36 15.75
N PHE A 182 7.17 -2.40 15.50
CA PHE A 182 7.81 -3.46 14.74
C PHE A 182 8.11 -4.67 15.61
N ALA A 183 8.05 -5.86 15.05
CA ALA A 183 8.33 -7.13 15.69
C ALA A 183 8.82 -8.19 14.70
N SER A 184 9.39 -9.27 15.21
CA SER A 184 9.80 -10.48 14.47
C SER A 184 8.88 -11.66 14.80
#